data_5bc349e8987a271117d5c32f1f9375b4
#
_entry.id   5bc349e8987a271117d5c32f1f9375b4
#
_cell.length_a   1.000
_cell.length_b   1.000
_cell.length_c   1.000
_cell.angle_alpha   90.00
_cell.angle_beta   90.00
_cell.angle_gamma   90.00
#
_symmetry.space_group_name_H-M   'P 1'
#
loop_
_entity.id
_entity.type
_entity.pdbx_description
1 polymer ?
#
loop_
_entity_poly.entity_id
_entity_poly.type
_entity_poly.pdbx_seq_one_letter_code
_entity_poly.pdbx_strand_id
1 'polypeptide(L)'
;MEVYRTPDERFHDLPGYPFEPNYLDQDGLRMHYVDEGAGSPVLLLHGEPTWSYLYRKTIPPLLESGRVVAPDYFGFGRSDKPVKRDWYSFDRHSESIERLVDELDLRDATVVVQDWGGPIGCRLAVERPDRIARLVILNTGLYSGRPPSDEWLRFREFVRRVGTELRPGQLVRITCVTELSNNVVAAYDAPHPTPESMTGPLMFPELVPTEPEHPSAAAMLAVREALKRWEGRALVFFSDSDPIFSPRVAERIAELLPNAELQPPLEGAGHFLQEDKGQEVGDRIAAWLQTSESV
;
A
#
# COMPACT_ATOMS: atom_id res chain seq x y z
N MET A 1 -3.80 -24.52 -8.76
CA MET A 1 -4.41 -23.72 -7.69
C MET A 1 -5.63 -23.01 -8.27
N GLU A 2 -6.72 -22.93 -7.52
CA GLU A 2 -7.91 -22.17 -7.96
C GLU A 2 -7.65 -20.68 -7.81
N VAL A 3 -7.97 -19.94 -8.88
CA VAL A 3 -7.69 -18.50 -8.99
C VAL A 3 -8.92 -17.82 -9.58
N TYR A 4 -9.38 -16.77 -8.93
CA TYR A 4 -10.40 -15.89 -9.47
C TYR A 4 -9.70 -14.73 -10.22
N ARG A 5 -10.18 -14.44 -11.42
CA ARG A 5 -9.76 -13.27 -12.20
C ARG A 5 -10.98 -12.40 -12.47
N THR A 6 -10.91 -11.17 -12.00
CA THR A 6 -11.98 -10.20 -12.25
C THR A 6 -12.06 -9.89 -13.75
N PRO A 7 -13.24 -9.95 -14.36
CA PRO A 7 -13.43 -9.60 -15.77
C PRO A 7 -13.00 -8.16 -16.08
N ASP A 8 -12.33 -7.94 -17.22
CA ASP A 8 -11.76 -6.64 -17.59
C ASP A 8 -12.84 -5.56 -17.77
N GLU A 9 -14.09 -5.94 -18.13
CA GLU A 9 -15.23 -5.04 -18.26
C GLU A 9 -15.56 -4.28 -16.95
N ARG A 10 -15.17 -4.84 -15.81
CA ARG A 10 -15.36 -4.21 -14.49
C ARG A 10 -14.49 -2.97 -14.30
N PHE A 11 -13.47 -2.80 -15.12
CA PHE A 11 -12.47 -1.72 -15.00
C PHE A 11 -12.60 -0.68 -16.12
N HIS A 12 -13.67 -0.70 -16.90
CA HIS A 12 -13.92 0.32 -17.89
C HIS A 12 -14.47 1.60 -17.25
N ASP A 13 -14.14 2.74 -17.82
CA ASP A 13 -14.68 4.07 -17.47
C ASP A 13 -14.58 4.42 -15.96
N LEU A 14 -13.51 3.98 -15.30
CA LEU A 14 -13.29 4.30 -13.90
C LEU A 14 -12.95 5.79 -13.70
N PRO A 15 -13.62 6.50 -12.78
CA PRO A 15 -13.41 7.93 -12.59
C PRO A 15 -11.95 8.29 -12.29
N GLY A 16 -11.33 9.10 -13.17
CA GLY A 16 -9.97 9.62 -12.96
C GLY A 16 -8.87 8.56 -13.03
N TYR A 17 -9.10 7.42 -13.69
CA TYR A 17 -8.12 6.35 -13.84
C TYR A 17 -7.86 6.02 -15.31
N PRO A 18 -7.07 6.84 -16.03
CA PRO A 18 -6.83 6.69 -17.46
C PRO A 18 -5.69 5.72 -17.81
N PHE A 19 -5.10 5.03 -16.82
CA PHE A 19 -3.88 4.26 -16.99
C PHE A 19 -4.14 2.93 -17.72
N GLU A 20 -3.29 2.63 -18.71
CA GLU A 20 -3.32 1.35 -19.40
C GLU A 20 -2.80 0.23 -18.48
N PRO A 21 -3.41 -0.96 -18.52
CA PRO A 21 -2.99 -2.06 -17.67
C PRO A 21 -1.72 -2.73 -18.18
N ASN A 22 -0.76 -2.94 -17.28
CA ASN A 22 0.39 -3.81 -17.51
C ASN A 22 0.28 -5.06 -16.65
N TYR A 23 0.89 -6.16 -17.07
CA TYR A 23 0.80 -7.43 -16.38
C TYR A 23 2.13 -8.15 -16.36
N LEU A 24 2.48 -8.72 -15.20
CA LEU A 24 3.61 -9.61 -15.01
C LEU A 24 3.11 -10.99 -14.57
N ASP A 25 3.56 -12.06 -15.24
CA ASP A 25 3.30 -13.42 -14.80
C ASP A 25 4.31 -13.83 -13.73
N GLN A 26 3.80 -14.31 -12.62
CA GLN A 26 4.59 -14.86 -11.51
C GLN A 26 4.07 -16.25 -11.18
N ASP A 27 4.74 -17.28 -11.71
CA ASP A 27 4.38 -18.70 -11.48
C ASP A 27 2.93 -19.02 -11.88
N GLY A 28 2.45 -18.45 -12.99
CA GLY A 28 1.09 -18.62 -13.52
C GLY A 28 0.03 -17.75 -12.84
N LEU A 29 0.42 -16.83 -11.98
CA LEU A 29 -0.43 -15.76 -11.45
C LEU A 29 -0.09 -14.45 -12.15
N ARG A 30 -1.11 -13.76 -12.64
CA ARG A 30 -0.99 -12.48 -13.31
C ARG A 30 -1.07 -11.33 -12.30
N MET A 31 0.04 -10.58 -12.13
CA MET A 31 0.06 -9.35 -11.34
C MET A 31 -0.16 -8.15 -12.28
N HIS A 32 -1.13 -7.32 -11.94
CA HIS A 32 -1.34 -6.03 -12.61
C HIS A 32 -0.46 -4.94 -11.98
N TYR A 33 -0.03 -3.98 -12.82
CA TYR A 33 0.60 -2.75 -12.36
C TYR A 33 0.36 -1.60 -13.35
N VAL A 34 0.27 -0.39 -12.81
CA VAL A 34 0.39 0.85 -13.58
C VAL A 34 1.87 1.13 -13.79
N ASP A 35 2.25 1.63 -14.98
CA ASP A 35 3.62 1.98 -15.32
C ASP A 35 3.61 3.23 -16.21
N GLU A 36 3.91 4.39 -15.64
CA GLU A 36 3.76 5.66 -16.30
C GLU A 36 5.03 6.52 -16.16
N GLY A 37 5.34 7.30 -17.19
CA GLY A 37 6.49 8.20 -17.20
C GLY A 37 7.83 7.51 -17.50
N ALA A 38 8.92 8.19 -17.15
CA ALA A 38 10.30 7.69 -17.36
C ALA A 38 11.26 8.34 -16.36
N GLY A 39 12.42 7.72 -16.13
CA GLY A 39 13.44 8.24 -15.20
C GLY A 39 13.52 7.45 -13.90
N SER A 40 13.85 8.12 -12.79
CA SER A 40 13.99 7.47 -11.48
C SER A 40 12.67 6.84 -11.01
N PRO A 41 12.66 5.56 -10.62
CA PRO A 41 11.42 4.87 -10.30
C PRO A 41 10.84 5.27 -8.95
N VAL A 42 9.51 5.48 -8.93
CA VAL A 42 8.69 5.68 -7.74
C VAL A 42 7.68 4.53 -7.68
N LEU A 43 7.85 3.62 -6.73
CA LEU A 43 6.99 2.45 -6.52
C LEU A 43 5.93 2.77 -5.46
N LEU A 44 4.65 2.71 -5.82
CA LEU A 44 3.52 3.05 -4.96
C LEU A 44 2.83 1.77 -4.47
N LEU A 45 2.91 1.49 -3.17
CA LEU A 45 2.37 0.29 -2.56
C LEU A 45 1.11 0.62 -1.74
N HIS A 46 -0.03 0.12 -2.21
CA HIS A 46 -1.34 0.33 -1.58
C HIS A 46 -1.55 -0.54 -0.34
N GLY A 47 -2.65 -0.31 0.37
CA GLY A 47 -3.08 -1.13 1.50
C GLY A 47 -4.43 -1.81 1.28
N GLU A 48 -4.94 -2.43 2.33
CA GLU A 48 -6.23 -3.10 2.37
C GLU A 48 -7.36 -2.06 2.62
N PRO A 49 -8.51 -2.15 1.96
CA PRO A 49 -8.90 -3.06 0.87
C PRO A 49 -8.80 -2.41 -0.52
N THR A 50 -7.80 -1.56 -0.71
CA THR A 50 -7.64 -0.77 -1.94
C THR A 50 -6.84 -1.49 -3.03
N TRP A 51 -6.53 -0.77 -4.09
CA TRP A 51 -5.71 -1.19 -5.22
C TRP A 51 -5.08 0.06 -5.87
N SER A 52 -4.33 -0.06 -6.94
CA SER A 52 -3.63 1.07 -7.58
C SER A 52 -4.52 2.28 -7.91
N TYR A 53 -5.83 2.09 -7.99
CA TYR A 53 -6.83 3.17 -8.11
C TYR A 53 -6.71 4.23 -7.00
N LEU A 54 -6.27 3.85 -5.80
CA LEU A 54 -6.03 4.77 -4.67
C LEU A 54 -5.06 5.88 -5.08
N TYR A 55 -4.05 5.55 -5.87
CA TYR A 55 -2.99 6.48 -6.26
C TYR A 55 -3.29 7.33 -7.49
N ARG A 56 -4.48 7.20 -8.12
CA ARG A 56 -4.80 7.92 -9.37
C ARG A 56 -4.65 9.44 -9.32
N LYS A 57 -4.86 10.04 -8.14
CA LYS A 57 -4.67 11.49 -7.91
C LYS A 57 -3.23 11.84 -7.52
N THR A 58 -2.45 10.86 -7.05
CA THR A 58 -1.06 11.04 -6.61
C THR A 58 -0.07 10.83 -7.76
N ILE A 59 -0.42 9.99 -8.73
CA ILE A 59 0.44 9.67 -9.87
C ILE A 59 0.78 10.92 -10.71
N PRO A 60 -0.18 11.76 -11.15
CA PRO A 60 0.13 12.86 -12.06
C PRO A 60 1.24 13.81 -11.57
N PRO A 61 1.25 14.33 -10.33
CA PRO A 61 2.34 15.19 -9.86
C PRO A 61 3.69 14.48 -9.75
N LEU A 62 3.71 13.14 -9.58
CA LEU A 62 4.96 12.37 -9.49
C LEU A 62 5.61 12.13 -10.85
N LEU A 63 4.86 12.22 -11.96
CA LEU A 63 5.41 12.03 -13.31
C LEU A 63 6.46 13.07 -13.69
N GLU A 64 6.44 14.26 -13.05
CA GLU A 64 7.48 15.28 -13.22
C GLU A 64 8.81 14.86 -12.53
N SER A 65 8.74 13.92 -11.57
CA SER A 65 9.89 13.46 -10.79
C SER A 65 10.45 12.12 -11.27
N GLY A 66 9.74 11.39 -12.16
CA GLY A 66 10.24 10.12 -12.65
C GLY A 66 9.19 9.15 -13.21
N ARG A 67 9.58 7.86 -13.26
CA ARG A 67 8.71 6.74 -13.63
C ARG A 67 7.92 6.26 -12.43
N VAL A 68 6.61 6.19 -12.55
CA VAL A 68 5.72 5.74 -11.47
C VAL A 68 5.23 4.33 -11.75
N VAL A 69 5.43 3.42 -10.81
CA VAL A 69 4.94 2.03 -10.86
C VAL A 69 4.01 1.79 -9.68
N ALA A 70 2.78 1.34 -9.93
CA ALA A 70 1.80 1.06 -8.89
C ALA A 70 1.16 -0.32 -9.09
N PRO A 71 1.68 -1.37 -8.45
CA PRO A 71 1.12 -2.71 -8.54
C PRO A 71 -0.17 -2.87 -7.75
N ASP A 72 -1.00 -3.83 -8.18
CA ASP A 72 -2.04 -4.41 -7.35
C ASP A 72 -1.50 -5.70 -6.72
N TYR A 73 -1.57 -5.84 -5.40
CA TYR A 73 -1.23 -7.12 -4.77
C TYR A 73 -2.12 -8.24 -5.26
N PHE A 74 -1.62 -9.48 -5.26
CA PHE A 74 -2.48 -10.65 -5.48
C PHE A 74 -3.62 -10.64 -4.48
N GLY A 75 -4.84 -10.88 -4.97
CA GLY A 75 -6.06 -10.74 -4.18
C GLY A 75 -6.76 -9.39 -4.29
N PHE A 76 -6.13 -8.41 -4.98
CA PHE A 76 -6.66 -7.04 -5.11
C PHE A 76 -6.66 -6.56 -6.57
N GLY A 77 -7.37 -5.46 -6.81
CA GLY A 77 -7.38 -4.77 -8.09
C GLY A 77 -7.60 -5.70 -9.29
N ARG A 78 -6.78 -5.49 -10.32
CA ARG A 78 -6.79 -6.30 -11.56
C ARG A 78 -5.89 -7.53 -11.48
N SER A 79 -5.13 -7.70 -10.39
CA SER A 79 -4.31 -8.89 -10.16
C SER A 79 -5.16 -10.13 -9.88
N ASP A 80 -4.59 -11.30 -10.17
CA ASP A 80 -5.21 -12.58 -9.87
C ASP A 80 -5.46 -12.75 -8.36
N LYS A 81 -6.53 -13.45 -8.04
CA LYS A 81 -7.00 -13.66 -6.67
C LYS A 81 -7.01 -15.15 -6.34
N PRO A 82 -5.95 -15.67 -5.70
CA PRO A 82 -5.98 -17.01 -5.15
C PRO A 82 -7.19 -17.21 -4.24
N VAL A 83 -7.99 -18.26 -4.48
CA VAL A 83 -9.21 -18.49 -3.70
C VAL A 83 -8.91 -19.13 -2.34
N LYS A 84 -7.78 -19.83 -2.24
CA LYS A 84 -7.38 -20.49 -0.99
C LYS A 84 -6.78 -19.48 0.00
N ARG A 85 -7.31 -19.44 1.21
CA ARG A 85 -6.86 -18.56 2.29
C ARG A 85 -5.41 -18.79 2.71
N ASP A 86 -4.95 -20.05 2.73
CA ASP A 86 -3.58 -20.44 3.11
C ASP A 86 -2.51 -20.02 2.09
N TRP A 87 -2.94 -19.53 0.93
CA TRP A 87 -2.04 -18.91 -0.03
C TRP A 87 -1.51 -17.56 0.48
N TYR A 88 -2.32 -16.79 1.22
CA TYR A 88 -1.98 -15.44 1.66
C TYR A 88 -1.02 -15.48 2.84
N SER A 89 0.14 -14.85 2.71
CA SER A 89 1.09 -14.63 3.79
C SER A 89 1.88 -13.35 3.57
N PHE A 90 2.44 -12.81 4.63
CA PHE A 90 3.33 -11.64 4.55
C PHE A 90 4.53 -11.91 3.63
N ASP A 91 5.12 -13.11 3.73
CA ASP A 91 6.26 -13.50 2.89
C ASP A 91 5.90 -13.49 1.42
N ARG A 92 4.80 -14.13 1.01
CA ARG A 92 4.39 -14.20 -0.40
C ARG A 92 4.10 -12.85 -1.01
N HIS A 93 3.44 -11.96 -0.27
CA HIS A 93 3.20 -10.60 -0.77
C HIS A 93 4.50 -9.81 -0.89
N SER A 94 5.43 -9.95 0.06
CA SER A 94 6.74 -9.32 -0.03
C SER A 94 7.56 -9.85 -1.20
N GLU A 95 7.66 -11.17 -1.36
CA GLU A 95 8.34 -11.83 -2.47
C GLU A 95 7.76 -11.44 -3.84
N SER A 96 6.44 -11.27 -3.93
CA SER A 96 5.79 -10.88 -5.18
C SER A 96 6.16 -9.46 -5.61
N ILE A 97 6.33 -8.55 -4.66
CA ILE A 97 6.78 -7.17 -4.94
C ILE A 97 8.30 -7.15 -5.23
N GLU A 98 9.10 -7.95 -4.55
CA GLU A 98 10.52 -8.09 -4.85
C GLU A 98 10.73 -8.58 -6.29
N ARG A 99 9.98 -9.61 -6.71
CA ARG A 99 10.01 -10.09 -8.11
C ARG A 99 9.62 -8.99 -9.11
N LEU A 100 8.59 -8.19 -8.81
CA LEU A 100 8.23 -7.05 -9.67
C LEU A 100 9.40 -6.06 -9.81
N VAL A 101 10.07 -5.74 -8.72
CA VAL A 101 11.24 -4.84 -8.71
C VAL A 101 12.37 -5.39 -9.58
N ASP A 102 12.62 -6.68 -9.50
CA ASP A 102 13.67 -7.33 -10.31
C ASP A 102 13.31 -7.42 -11.80
N GLU A 103 12.09 -7.84 -12.14
CA GLU A 103 11.62 -7.98 -13.53
C GLU A 103 11.53 -6.64 -14.25
N LEU A 104 11.18 -5.56 -13.54
CA LEU A 104 11.16 -4.21 -14.11
C LEU A 104 12.51 -3.49 -13.99
N ASP A 105 13.54 -4.17 -13.43
CA ASP A 105 14.89 -3.64 -13.15
C ASP A 105 14.85 -2.26 -12.45
N LEU A 106 13.99 -2.10 -11.46
CA LEU A 106 13.91 -0.85 -10.71
C LEU A 106 15.17 -0.69 -9.87
N ARG A 107 15.87 0.45 -10.02
CA ARG A 107 17.11 0.79 -9.32
C ARG A 107 17.02 2.19 -8.73
N ASP A 108 17.68 2.41 -7.59
CA ASP A 108 17.62 3.66 -6.85
C ASP A 108 16.17 4.14 -6.60
N ALA A 109 15.26 3.17 -6.44
CA ALA A 109 13.83 3.43 -6.36
C ALA A 109 13.44 4.15 -5.06
N THR A 110 12.42 5.00 -5.18
CA THR A 110 11.66 5.51 -4.04
C THR A 110 10.44 4.63 -3.85
N VAL A 111 10.25 4.08 -2.64
CA VAL A 111 9.05 3.30 -2.32
C VAL A 111 8.12 4.14 -1.45
N VAL A 112 6.92 4.40 -1.95
CA VAL A 112 5.84 5.11 -1.24
C VAL A 112 4.87 4.07 -0.70
N VAL A 113 4.64 4.10 0.60
CA VAL A 113 3.86 3.08 1.31
C VAL A 113 2.73 3.67 2.12
N GLN A 114 1.58 2.98 2.13
CA GLN A 114 0.44 3.28 3.00
C GLN A 114 -0.18 1.96 3.47
N ASP A 115 -0.68 1.91 4.71
CA ASP A 115 -1.32 0.75 5.33
C ASP A 115 -0.46 -0.52 5.16
N TRP A 116 -0.95 -1.60 4.53
CA TRP A 116 -0.18 -2.82 4.25
C TRP A 116 1.03 -2.60 3.33
N GLY A 117 1.02 -1.54 2.53
CA GLY A 117 2.22 -1.12 1.80
C GLY A 117 3.40 -0.87 2.73
N GLY A 118 3.15 -0.41 3.97
CA GLY A 118 4.18 -0.13 4.97
C GLY A 118 5.04 -1.35 5.32
N PRO A 119 4.49 -2.41 5.93
CA PRO A 119 5.26 -3.62 6.24
C PRO A 119 5.97 -4.22 5.02
N ILE A 120 5.28 -4.30 3.87
CA ILE A 120 5.82 -4.90 2.63
C ILE A 120 6.94 -4.04 2.05
N GLY A 121 6.74 -2.72 1.90
CA GLY A 121 7.73 -1.82 1.33
C GLY A 121 8.92 -1.58 2.25
N CYS A 122 8.72 -1.55 3.57
CA CYS A 122 9.82 -1.51 4.53
C CYS A 122 10.67 -2.78 4.49
N ARG A 123 10.05 -3.95 4.31
CA ARG A 123 10.79 -5.21 4.12
C ARG A 123 11.60 -5.14 2.84
N LEU A 124 11.00 -4.73 1.72
CA LEU A 124 11.71 -4.55 0.46
C LEU A 124 12.93 -3.64 0.63
N ALA A 125 12.79 -2.51 1.33
CA ALA A 125 13.89 -1.56 1.52
C ALA A 125 15.07 -2.14 2.32
N VAL A 126 14.80 -2.93 3.36
CA VAL A 126 15.87 -3.51 4.19
C VAL A 126 16.50 -4.78 3.59
N GLU A 127 15.75 -5.54 2.80
CA GLU A 127 16.24 -6.76 2.12
C GLU A 127 16.91 -6.44 0.78
N ARG A 128 16.50 -5.32 0.11
CA ARG A 128 17.03 -4.89 -1.19
C ARG A 128 17.57 -3.45 -1.17
N PRO A 129 18.54 -3.15 -0.29
CA PRO A 129 19.17 -1.82 -0.24
C PRO A 129 19.94 -1.47 -1.53
N ASP A 130 20.25 -2.47 -2.35
CA ASP A 130 20.83 -2.33 -3.70
C ASP A 130 19.83 -1.78 -4.74
N ARG A 131 18.52 -1.86 -4.45
CA ARG A 131 17.43 -1.42 -5.31
C ARG A 131 16.68 -0.20 -4.78
N ILE A 132 16.56 -0.10 -3.46
CA ILE A 132 15.70 0.89 -2.80
C ILE A 132 16.56 1.93 -2.10
N ALA A 133 16.53 3.15 -2.60
CA ALA A 133 17.29 4.28 -2.06
C ALA A 133 16.48 5.14 -1.07
N ARG A 134 15.15 5.18 -1.21
CA ARG A 134 14.30 6.10 -0.46
C ARG A 134 12.98 5.45 -0.05
N LEU A 135 12.47 5.85 1.11
CA LEU A 135 11.11 5.50 1.60
C LEU A 135 10.27 6.76 1.79
N VAL A 136 9.00 6.68 1.42
CA VAL A 136 7.97 7.65 1.81
C VAL A 136 6.90 6.88 2.58
N ILE A 137 6.70 7.22 3.84
CA ILE A 137 5.86 6.44 4.77
C ILE A 137 4.63 7.25 5.15
N LEU A 138 3.47 6.76 4.74
CA LEU A 138 2.16 7.35 4.93
C LEU A 138 1.26 6.41 5.74
N ASN A 139 0.42 6.90 6.62
CA ASN A 139 -0.64 6.18 7.38
C ASN A 139 -0.46 4.66 7.43
N THR A 140 0.51 4.19 8.20
CA THR A 140 0.83 2.76 8.33
C THR A 140 1.31 2.41 9.73
N GLY A 141 1.46 1.12 10.02
CA GLY A 141 2.03 0.62 11.26
C GLY A 141 3.12 -0.41 11.01
N LEU A 142 4.11 -0.44 11.91
CA LEU A 142 5.13 -1.47 11.95
C LEU A 142 4.94 -2.29 13.23
N TYR A 143 4.83 -3.60 13.09
CA TYR A 143 4.68 -4.48 14.24
C TYR A 143 5.86 -4.34 15.20
N SER A 144 5.56 -4.13 16.48
CA SER A 144 6.54 -3.81 17.54
C SER A 144 6.72 -4.92 18.58
N GLY A 145 6.18 -6.11 18.32
CA GLY A 145 6.13 -7.20 19.31
C GLY A 145 4.98 -7.06 20.32
N ARG A 146 4.06 -6.13 20.08
CA ARG A 146 2.87 -5.89 20.92
C ARG A 146 1.60 -6.03 20.11
N PRO A 147 0.47 -6.40 20.73
CA PRO A 147 -0.82 -6.40 20.05
C PRO A 147 -1.13 -5.04 19.42
N PRO A 148 -1.87 -5.01 18.30
CA PRO A 148 -2.43 -3.78 17.74
C PRO A 148 -3.36 -3.06 18.71
N SER A 149 -3.75 -1.81 18.36
CA SER A 149 -4.71 -1.04 19.16
C SER A 149 -6.08 -1.71 19.24
N ASP A 150 -6.89 -1.31 20.24
CA ASP A 150 -8.27 -1.79 20.38
C ASP A 150 -9.14 -1.38 19.18
N GLU A 151 -8.86 -0.21 18.56
CA GLU A 151 -9.51 0.25 17.33
C GLU A 151 -9.27 -0.74 16.20
N TRP A 152 -8.01 -1.13 16.01
CA TRP A 152 -7.64 -2.10 15.00
C TRP A 152 -8.23 -3.49 15.28
N LEU A 153 -8.24 -3.95 16.53
CA LEU A 153 -8.87 -5.23 16.92
C LEU A 153 -10.38 -5.23 16.63
N ARG A 154 -11.07 -4.11 16.89
CA ARG A 154 -12.50 -3.94 16.53
C ARG A 154 -12.71 -3.97 15.01
N PHE A 155 -11.80 -3.35 14.24
CA PHE A 155 -11.84 -3.39 12.79
C PHE A 155 -11.72 -4.83 12.26
N ARG A 156 -10.72 -5.61 12.73
CA ARG A 156 -10.57 -7.01 12.33
C ARG A 156 -11.80 -7.84 12.67
N GLU A 157 -12.37 -7.67 13.85
CA GLU A 157 -13.59 -8.38 14.26
C GLU A 157 -14.79 -7.99 13.38
N PHE A 158 -14.89 -6.73 13.00
CA PHE A 158 -15.89 -6.26 12.04
C PHE A 158 -15.73 -6.97 10.68
N VAL A 159 -14.52 -7.03 10.12
CA VAL A 159 -14.23 -7.73 8.86
C VAL A 159 -14.60 -9.22 8.95
N ARG A 160 -14.23 -9.89 10.05
CA ARG A 160 -14.59 -11.31 10.30
C ARG A 160 -16.10 -11.53 10.31
N ARG A 161 -16.83 -10.65 10.95
CA ARG A 161 -18.28 -10.74 11.10
C ARG A 161 -19.01 -10.49 9.78
N VAL A 162 -18.57 -9.51 9.01
CA VAL A 162 -19.19 -9.14 7.72
C VAL A 162 -18.81 -10.15 6.64
N GLY A 163 -17.58 -10.67 6.65
CA GLY A 163 -17.12 -11.68 5.72
C GLY A 163 -17.23 -11.20 4.27
N THR A 164 -17.68 -12.06 3.38
CA THR A 164 -17.80 -11.79 1.94
C THR A 164 -18.81 -10.69 1.56
N GLU A 165 -19.61 -10.23 2.52
CA GLU A 165 -20.51 -9.07 2.34
C GLU A 165 -19.78 -7.73 2.52
N LEU A 166 -18.50 -7.76 2.87
CA LEU A 166 -17.68 -6.56 2.97
C LEU A 166 -17.67 -5.79 1.64
N ARG A 167 -17.87 -4.49 1.72
CA ARG A 167 -17.87 -3.58 0.58
C ARG A 167 -16.64 -2.66 0.67
N PRO A 168 -15.55 -2.97 -0.06
CA PRO A 168 -14.33 -2.17 -0.06
C PRO A 168 -14.56 -0.67 -0.24
N GLY A 169 -15.38 -0.31 -1.22
CA GLY A 169 -15.71 1.09 -1.48
C GLY A 169 -16.44 1.79 -0.34
N GLN A 170 -17.29 1.08 0.41
CA GLN A 170 -17.93 1.67 1.59
C GLN A 170 -16.94 1.85 2.75
N LEU A 171 -16.01 0.91 2.92
CA LEU A 171 -14.96 1.03 3.94
C LEU A 171 -14.06 2.24 3.63
N VAL A 172 -13.65 2.42 2.37
CA VAL A 172 -12.90 3.62 1.95
C VAL A 172 -13.70 4.88 2.22
N ARG A 173 -14.99 4.92 1.85
CA ARG A 173 -15.87 6.08 2.06
C ARG A 173 -15.94 6.52 3.53
N ILE A 174 -16.10 5.59 4.45
CA ILE A 174 -16.29 5.94 5.89
C ILE A 174 -15.00 6.28 6.61
N THR A 175 -13.84 5.99 6.01
CA THR A 175 -12.52 6.30 6.56
C THR A 175 -11.81 7.46 5.86
N CYS A 176 -12.43 8.06 4.84
CA CYS A 176 -12.08 9.34 4.26
C CYS A 176 -12.80 10.49 4.97
N VAL A 177 -12.21 11.69 4.92
CA VAL A 177 -12.84 12.95 5.34
C VAL A 177 -13.69 13.52 4.20
N THR A 178 -13.24 13.39 2.97
CA THR A 178 -13.92 13.85 1.76
C THR A 178 -15.12 12.95 1.45
N GLU A 179 -16.25 13.56 1.09
CA GLU A 179 -17.40 12.82 0.60
C GLU A 179 -17.10 12.21 -0.79
N LEU A 180 -17.13 10.88 -0.87
CA LEU A 180 -16.88 10.17 -2.12
C LEU A 180 -18.16 9.98 -2.93
N SER A 181 -18.11 10.26 -4.23
CA SER A 181 -19.21 9.95 -5.14
C SER A 181 -19.47 8.44 -5.23
N ASN A 182 -20.69 8.05 -5.58
CA ASN A 182 -21.04 6.63 -5.77
C ASN A 182 -20.20 5.95 -6.85
N ASN A 183 -19.77 6.67 -7.88
CA ASN A 183 -18.91 6.12 -8.94
C ASN A 183 -17.51 5.80 -8.42
N VAL A 184 -16.93 6.64 -7.55
CA VAL A 184 -15.64 6.37 -6.90
C VAL A 184 -15.77 5.17 -5.96
N VAL A 185 -16.84 5.08 -5.17
CA VAL A 185 -17.11 3.91 -4.31
C VAL A 185 -17.22 2.64 -5.14
N ALA A 186 -17.97 2.69 -6.25
CA ALA A 186 -18.10 1.56 -7.16
C ALA A 186 -16.77 1.13 -7.80
N ALA A 187 -15.84 2.07 -8.03
CA ALA A 187 -14.51 1.77 -8.56
C ALA A 187 -13.66 0.98 -7.55
N TYR A 188 -13.78 1.25 -6.24
CA TYR A 188 -13.15 0.42 -5.21
C TYR A 188 -13.81 -0.96 -5.07
N ASP A 189 -15.11 -1.08 -5.33
CA ASP A 189 -15.83 -2.37 -5.34
C ASP A 189 -15.60 -3.18 -6.65
N ALA A 190 -15.14 -2.53 -7.73
CA ALA A 190 -15.01 -3.16 -9.04
C ALA A 190 -14.20 -4.47 -9.06
N PRO A 191 -13.08 -4.61 -8.32
CA PRO A 191 -12.29 -5.83 -8.28
C PRO A 191 -13.01 -7.03 -7.64
N HIS A 192 -14.08 -6.79 -6.86
CA HIS A 192 -14.64 -7.77 -5.93
C HIS A 192 -16.12 -8.07 -6.18
N PRO A 193 -16.51 -8.61 -7.36
CA PRO A 193 -17.92 -8.84 -7.70
C PRO A 193 -18.52 -10.11 -7.10
N THR A 194 -17.70 -11.04 -6.58
CA THR A 194 -18.15 -12.33 -6.07
C THR A 194 -17.48 -12.66 -4.72
N PRO A 195 -18.06 -13.61 -3.94
CA PRO A 195 -17.43 -14.06 -2.69
C PRO A 195 -15.99 -14.57 -2.85
N GLU A 196 -15.69 -15.26 -3.96
CA GLU A 196 -14.34 -15.80 -4.24
C GLU A 196 -13.30 -14.69 -4.43
N SER A 197 -13.72 -13.54 -4.96
CA SER A 197 -12.84 -12.39 -5.16
C SER A 197 -12.47 -11.68 -3.85
N MET A 198 -13.18 -11.96 -2.75
CA MET A 198 -13.00 -11.29 -1.46
C MET A 198 -11.88 -11.90 -0.59
N THR A 199 -11.22 -12.98 -1.02
CA THR A 199 -10.23 -13.68 -0.17
C THR A 199 -9.09 -12.74 0.26
N GLY A 200 -8.56 -11.90 -0.63
CA GLY A 200 -7.50 -10.92 -0.30
C GLY A 200 -7.92 -9.96 0.82
N PRO A 201 -9.00 -9.16 0.64
CA PRO A 201 -9.51 -8.25 1.67
C PRO A 201 -9.81 -8.92 3.01
N LEU A 202 -10.28 -10.17 3.00
CA LEU A 202 -10.56 -10.91 4.25
C LEU A 202 -9.31 -11.45 4.93
N MET A 203 -8.25 -11.71 4.17
CA MET A 203 -7.02 -12.30 4.72
C MET A 203 -6.03 -11.26 5.23
N PHE A 204 -5.96 -10.08 4.65
CA PHE A 204 -4.98 -9.07 5.07
C PHE A 204 -5.09 -8.69 6.55
N PRO A 205 -6.27 -8.46 7.14
CA PRO A 205 -6.37 -8.27 8.58
C PRO A 205 -5.91 -9.49 9.40
N GLU A 206 -5.99 -10.70 8.86
CA GLU A 206 -5.53 -11.92 9.54
C GLU A 206 -4.00 -12.06 9.52
N LEU A 207 -3.30 -11.40 8.59
CA LEU A 207 -1.83 -11.43 8.52
C LEU A 207 -1.16 -10.49 9.53
N VAL A 208 -1.90 -9.59 10.18
CA VAL A 208 -1.35 -8.69 11.21
C VAL A 208 -1.12 -9.45 12.51
N PRO A 209 0.12 -9.49 13.03
CA PRO A 209 0.43 -10.19 14.28
C PRO A 209 -0.31 -9.59 15.47
N THR A 210 -1.00 -10.42 16.22
CA THR A 210 -1.63 -10.04 17.50
C THR A 210 -0.94 -10.69 18.70
N GLU A 211 -0.08 -11.66 18.42
CA GLU A 211 0.68 -12.43 19.42
C GLU A 211 2.06 -12.79 18.82
N PRO A 212 3.07 -13.05 19.64
CA PRO A 212 4.43 -13.37 19.16
C PRO A 212 4.52 -14.64 18.33
N GLU A 213 3.61 -15.59 18.53
CA GLU A 213 3.55 -16.88 17.83
C GLU A 213 2.91 -16.78 16.43
N HIS A 214 2.35 -15.62 16.11
CA HIS A 214 1.76 -15.39 14.78
C HIS A 214 2.79 -15.57 13.66
N PRO A 215 2.46 -16.26 12.54
CA PRO A 215 3.43 -16.56 11.47
C PRO A 215 4.18 -15.33 10.93
N SER A 216 3.52 -14.16 10.84
CA SER A 216 4.15 -12.92 10.36
C SER A 216 5.00 -12.19 11.43
N ALA A 217 4.88 -12.55 12.72
CA ALA A 217 5.43 -11.76 13.81
C ALA A 217 6.96 -11.64 13.76
N ALA A 218 7.65 -12.76 13.61
CA ALA A 218 9.12 -12.80 13.60
C ALA A 218 9.69 -12.00 12.42
N ALA A 219 9.14 -12.17 11.22
CA ALA A 219 9.58 -11.46 10.03
C ALA A 219 9.33 -9.94 10.15
N MET A 220 8.15 -9.52 10.57
CA MET A 220 7.84 -8.10 10.75
C MET A 220 8.69 -7.44 11.82
N LEU A 221 8.99 -8.15 12.93
CA LEU A 221 9.88 -7.66 13.96
C LEU A 221 11.31 -7.52 13.45
N ALA A 222 11.80 -8.49 12.66
CA ALA A 222 13.10 -8.42 12.02
C ALA A 222 13.24 -7.21 11.09
N VAL A 223 12.22 -6.94 10.27
CA VAL A 223 12.15 -5.75 9.41
C VAL A 223 12.26 -4.48 10.25
N ARG A 224 11.46 -4.37 11.32
CA ARG A 224 11.50 -3.20 12.20
C ARG A 224 12.88 -2.99 12.83
N GLU A 225 13.55 -4.05 13.26
CA GLU A 225 14.91 -3.96 13.82
C GLU A 225 15.97 -3.62 12.75
N ALA A 226 15.79 -4.07 11.49
CA ALA A 226 16.67 -3.72 10.39
C ALA A 226 16.55 -2.24 9.99
N LEU A 227 15.33 -1.68 10.03
CA LEU A 227 15.10 -0.26 9.73
C LEU A 227 15.90 0.70 10.61
N LYS A 228 16.25 0.32 11.84
CA LYS A 228 17.13 1.12 12.73
C LYS A 228 18.54 1.33 12.17
N ARG A 229 18.94 0.54 11.20
CA ARG A 229 20.25 0.60 10.54
C ARG A 229 20.17 0.87 9.05
N TRP A 230 18.95 1.09 8.54
CA TRP A 230 18.76 1.40 7.13
C TRP A 230 19.19 2.85 6.85
N GLU A 231 20.15 3.04 5.94
CA GLU A 231 20.83 4.32 5.70
C GLU A 231 20.16 5.17 4.61
N GLY A 232 19.17 4.62 3.90
CA GLY A 232 18.41 5.37 2.90
C GLY A 232 17.65 6.55 3.51
N ARG A 233 17.33 7.54 2.67
CA ARG A 233 16.52 8.68 3.10
C ARG A 233 15.06 8.28 3.27
N ALA A 234 14.39 8.79 4.29
CA ALA A 234 12.97 8.57 4.49
C ALA A 234 12.22 9.90 4.67
N LEU A 235 11.04 10.00 4.07
CA LEU A 235 10.03 11.02 4.33
C LEU A 235 8.89 10.36 5.10
N VAL A 236 8.47 10.95 6.20
CA VAL A 236 7.34 10.45 6.99
C VAL A 236 6.34 11.57 7.18
N PHE A 237 5.10 11.35 6.77
CA PHE A 237 3.97 12.19 7.14
C PHE A 237 2.67 11.40 7.11
N PHE A 238 1.81 11.64 8.06
CA PHE A 238 0.51 11.00 8.21
C PHE A 238 -0.58 12.05 8.11
N SER A 239 -1.81 11.62 7.93
CA SER A 239 -2.97 12.50 8.02
C SER A 239 -3.32 12.80 9.49
N ASP A 240 -4.06 13.89 9.72
CA ASP A 240 -4.51 14.32 11.05
C ASP A 240 -5.72 13.55 11.58
N SER A 241 -6.50 12.93 10.68
CA SER A 241 -7.82 12.36 11.01
C SER A 241 -7.91 10.86 10.74
N ASP A 242 -6.77 10.13 10.67
CA ASP A 242 -6.78 8.66 10.55
C ASP A 242 -7.24 8.02 11.88
N PRO A 243 -8.33 7.23 11.87
CA PRO A 243 -8.83 6.58 13.07
C PRO A 243 -7.94 5.41 13.56
N ILE A 244 -7.01 4.93 12.74
CA ILE A 244 -6.13 3.77 13.02
C ILE A 244 -4.70 4.22 13.33
N PHE A 245 -4.12 5.09 12.50
CA PHE A 245 -2.72 5.51 12.59
C PHE A 245 -2.60 7.01 12.87
N SER A 246 -2.55 7.37 14.15
CA SER A 246 -2.40 8.76 14.57
C SER A 246 -1.02 9.35 14.21
N PRO A 247 -0.86 10.69 14.17
CA PRO A 247 0.44 11.36 13.97
C PRO A 247 1.54 10.88 14.93
N ARG A 248 1.21 10.44 16.13
CA ARG A 248 2.18 9.83 17.08
C ARG A 248 2.81 8.54 16.56
N VAL A 249 2.13 7.82 15.67
CA VAL A 249 2.72 6.64 15.01
C VAL A 249 3.76 7.09 14.01
N ALA A 250 3.52 8.18 13.26
CA ALA A 250 4.50 8.78 12.36
C ALA A 250 5.77 9.22 13.12
N GLU A 251 5.62 9.90 14.26
CA GLU A 251 6.74 10.29 15.13
C GLU A 251 7.61 9.08 15.52
N ARG A 252 6.99 7.99 15.99
CA ARG A 252 7.69 6.76 16.38
C ARG A 252 8.38 6.06 15.20
N ILE A 253 7.81 6.13 14.01
CA ILE A 253 8.44 5.57 12.80
C ILE A 253 9.62 6.44 12.39
N ALA A 254 9.48 7.77 12.43
CA ALA A 254 10.58 8.68 12.14
C ALA A 254 11.74 8.53 13.13
N GLU A 255 11.46 8.37 14.42
CA GLU A 255 12.48 8.08 15.46
C GLU A 255 13.21 6.74 15.23
N LEU A 256 12.58 5.80 14.54
CA LEU A 256 13.16 4.49 14.24
C LEU A 256 14.21 4.56 13.12
N LEU A 257 14.03 5.46 12.16
CA LEU A 257 14.81 5.57 10.93
C LEU A 257 15.91 6.62 11.07
N PRO A 258 17.21 6.29 10.84
CA PRO A 258 18.32 7.22 11.05
C PRO A 258 18.24 8.52 10.23
N ASN A 259 17.72 8.42 9.00
CA ASN A 259 17.68 9.54 8.04
C ASN A 259 16.24 9.92 7.67
N ALA A 260 15.33 9.90 8.65
CA ALA A 260 13.94 10.28 8.43
C ALA A 260 13.74 11.79 8.57
N GLU A 261 13.02 12.36 7.62
CA GLU A 261 12.42 13.68 7.69
C GLU A 261 10.94 13.51 8.06
N LEU A 262 10.55 14.01 9.24
CA LEU A 262 9.16 14.04 9.67
C LEU A 262 8.54 15.39 9.24
N GLN A 263 7.52 15.34 8.40
CA GLN A 263 6.75 16.52 8.02
C GLN A 263 5.47 16.67 8.85
N PRO A 264 4.91 17.89 8.91
CA PRO A 264 3.63 18.12 9.57
C PRO A 264 2.51 17.23 9.01
N PRO A 265 1.55 16.82 9.85
CA PRO A 265 0.42 16.03 9.39
C PRO A 265 -0.31 16.68 8.21
N LEU A 266 -0.87 15.86 7.33
CA LEU A 266 -1.71 16.32 6.24
C LEU A 266 -3.10 16.62 6.80
N GLU A 267 -3.46 17.89 6.83
CA GLU A 267 -4.71 18.37 7.44
C GLU A 267 -5.93 18.01 6.56
N GLY A 268 -7.01 17.60 7.22
CA GLY A 268 -8.29 17.30 6.58
C GLY A 268 -8.24 16.04 5.72
N ALA A 269 -7.46 15.05 6.13
CA ALA A 269 -7.39 13.74 5.49
C ALA A 269 -7.54 12.62 6.52
N GLY A 270 -8.22 11.54 6.12
CA GLY A 270 -8.45 10.33 6.90
C GLY A 270 -7.41 9.24 6.59
N HIS A 271 -7.82 7.98 6.75
CA HIS A 271 -6.95 6.83 6.54
C HIS A 271 -6.41 6.75 5.10
N PHE A 272 -7.27 6.98 4.11
CA PHE A 272 -6.88 6.99 2.70
C PHE A 272 -6.57 8.42 2.24
N LEU A 273 -5.48 8.97 2.77
CA LEU A 273 -5.05 10.36 2.50
C LEU A 273 -4.86 10.64 1.01
N GLN A 274 -4.53 9.63 0.21
CA GLN A 274 -4.42 9.72 -1.24
C GLN A 274 -5.79 9.96 -1.90
N GLU A 275 -6.87 9.48 -1.29
CA GLU A 275 -8.22 9.76 -1.77
C GLU A 275 -8.66 11.17 -1.40
N ASP A 276 -8.39 11.59 -0.17
CA ASP A 276 -8.77 12.91 0.34
C ASP A 276 -7.94 14.04 -0.29
N LYS A 277 -6.61 13.88 -0.35
CA LYS A 277 -5.63 14.92 -0.70
C LYS A 277 -4.56 14.41 -1.67
N GLY A 278 -4.93 13.52 -2.62
CA GLY A 278 -3.96 12.82 -3.45
C GLY A 278 -3.02 13.73 -4.25
N GLN A 279 -3.50 14.85 -4.77
CA GLN A 279 -2.65 15.87 -5.43
C GLN A 279 -1.60 16.41 -4.44
N GLU A 280 -2.01 16.84 -3.25
CA GLU A 280 -1.09 17.38 -2.24
C GLU A 280 -0.10 16.33 -1.75
N VAL A 281 -0.51 15.06 -1.61
CA VAL A 281 0.39 13.93 -1.32
C VAL A 281 1.48 13.82 -2.38
N GLY A 282 1.09 13.83 -3.65
CA GLY A 282 2.03 13.76 -4.77
C GLY A 282 2.97 14.98 -4.82
N ASP A 283 2.45 16.18 -4.64
CA ASP A 283 3.24 17.42 -4.64
C ASP A 283 4.28 17.43 -3.50
N ARG A 284 3.91 17.01 -2.29
CA ARG A 284 4.85 16.91 -1.15
C ARG A 284 5.97 15.89 -1.43
N ILE A 285 5.65 14.75 -2.02
CA ILE A 285 6.64 13.74 -2.39
C ILE A 285 7.55 14.26 -3.50
N ALA A 286 7.00 14.86 -4.56
CA ALA A 286 7.77 15.40 -5.67
C ALA A 286 8.74 16.50 -5.20
N ALA A 287 8.27 17.43 -4.37
CA ALA A 287 9.11 18.47 -3.79
C ALA A 287 10.27 17.90 -2.97
N TRP A 288 10.01 16.87 -2.15
CA TRP A 288 11.03 16.21 -1.36
C TRP A 288 12.07 15.46 -2.22
N LEU A 289 11.64 14.83 -3.30
CA LEU A 289 12.55 14.16 -4.24
C LEU A 289 13.52 15.15 -4.91
N GLN A 290 13.06 16.34 -5.29
CA GLN A 290 13.87 17.39 -5.90
C GLN A 290 14.96 17.92 -4.97
N THR A 291 14.75 17.93 -3.64
CA THR A 291 15.78 18.34 -2.67
C THR A 291 16.98 17.40 -2.64
N SER A 292 16.85 16.19 -3.21
CA SER A 292 17.90 15.16 -3.20
C SER A 292 18.92 15.31 -4.33
N GLU A 293 18.61 16.05 -5.39
CA GLU A 293 19.47 16.22 -6.57
C GLU A 293 20.45 17.41 -6.43
N SER A 294 20.36 18.15 -5.33
CA SER A 294 21.10 19.41 -5.13
C SER A 294 22.34 19.29 -4.21
N VAL A 295 22.81 18.04 -3.90
CA VAL A 295 23.98 17.82 -3.02
C VAL A 295 25.09 17.08 -3.74
#